data_3e2c1bfbde7af7ffc9521241528fbf17
#
_entry.id   3e2c1bfbde7af7ffc9521241528fbf17
#
_cell.length_a   1.000
_cell.length_b   1.000
_cell.length_c   1.000
_cell.angle_alpha   90.00
_cell.angle_beta   90.00
_cell.angle_gamma   90.00
#
_symmetry.space_group_name_H-M   'P 1'
#
loop_
_entity.id
_entity.type
_entity.pdbx_description
1 polymer ?
#
loop_
_entity_poly.entity_id
_entity_poly.type
_entity_poly.pdbx_seq_one_letter_code
_entity_poly.pdbx_strand_id
1 'polypeptide(L)'
;MEAANKYERAICVMYDLSGMKPGEEGLLLKDIAEIARQYSIKDHVKNPSYLYHNGKPLVTVWGVGFNDNRRYGLKEAERIIDGLKLQGFSVMLGAPTQWRELKRDTIVEFKGQWYALFFACVETQFTYG
;
A
#
# COMPACT_ATOMS: atom_id res chain seq x y z
N MET A 1 3.05 17.63 -7.62
CA MET A 1 2.95 16.97 -8.94
C MET A 1 3.67 17.76 -10.05
N GLU A 2 3.38 19.03 -10.21
CA GLU A 2 3.97 19.87 -11.27
C GLU A 2 5.50 19.88 -11.26
N ALA A 3 6.11 20.07 -10.10
CA ALA A 3 7.57 20.07 -9.98
C ALA A 3 8.18 18.71 -10.36
N ALA A 4 7.54 17.61 -9.99
CA ALA A 4 7.99 16.28 -10.37
C ALA A 4 7.97 16.10 -11.89
N ASN A 5 6.88 16.50 -12.53
CA ASN A 5 6.77 16.45 -13.99
C ASN A 5 7.82 17.35 -14.68
N LYS A 6 8.00 18.57 -14.16
CA LYS A 6 8.94 19.54 -14.71
C LYS A 6 10.40 19.06 -14.65
N TYR A 7 10.78 18.43 -13.54
CA TYR A 7 12.16 17.99 -13.30
C TYR A 7 12.38 16.50 -13.51
N GLU A 8 11.42 15.81 -14.11
CA GLU A 8 11.48 14.38 -14.42
C GLU A 8 11.82 13.51 -13.20
N ARG A 9 11.13 13.78 -12.07
CA ARG A 9 11.29 13.03 -10.83
C ARG A 9 10.11 12.11 -10.60
N ALA A 10 10.41 10.86 -10.27
CA ALA A 10 9.38 9.87 -9.93
C ALA A 10 8.84 10.11 -8.51
N ILE A 11 7.52 10.09 -8.36
CA ILE A 11 6.86 10.22 -7.07
C ILE A 11 5.73 9.21 -6.93
N CYS A 12 5.42 8.83 -5.70
CA CYS A 12 4.17 8.15 -5.34
C CYS A 12 3.75 8.55 -3.93
N VAL A 13 2.49 8.32 -3.60
CA VAL A 13 1.96 8.53 -2.25
C VAL A 13 2.37 7.34 -1.38
N MET A 14 2.85 7.63 -0.17
CA MET A 14 3.13 6.62 0.84
C MET A 14 2.37 6.95 2.12
N TYR A 15 1.71 5.95 2.67
CA TYR A 15 1.08 6.03 3.99
C TYR A 15 1.92 5.27 5.00
N ASP A 16 2.27 5.92 6.09
CA ASP A 16 2.86 5.29 7.26
C ASP A 16 1.74 5.04 8.28
N LEU A 17 1.48 3.77 8.57
CA LEU A 17 0.40 3.38 9.47
C LEU A 17 0.77 3.53 10.95
N SER A 18 1.98 3.97 11.27
CA SER A 18 2.41 4.16 12.66
C SER A 18 1.44 5.10 13.39
N GLY A 19 0.92 4.63 14.53
CA GLY A 19 -0.05 5.40 15.32
C GLY A 19 -1.51 5.29 14.86
N MET A 20 -1.80 4.60 13.77
CA MET A 20 -3.18 4.35 13.35
C MET A 20 -3.93 3.53 14.40
N LYS A 21 -5.21 3.84 14.59
CA LYS A 21 -6.13 3.09 15.46
C LYS A 21 -7.09 2.25 14.63
N PRO A 22 -7.59 1.12 15.17
CA PRO A 22 -8.66 0.39 14.51
C PRO A 22 -9.86 1.29 14.22
N GLY A 23 -10.42 1.18 13.02
CA GLY A 23 -11.53 2.02 12.57
C GLY A 23 -11.11 3.26 11.77
N GLU A 24 -9.82 3.59 11.73
CA GLU A 24 -9.30 4.75 10.97
C GLU A 24 -8.97 4.41 9.50
N GLU A 25 -9.12 3.15 9.08
CA GLU A 25 -8.82 2.71 7.71
C GLU A 25 -9.61 3.50 6.66
N GLY A 26 -10.86 3.83 6.97
CA GLY A 26 -11.71 4.63 6.10
C GLY A 26 -11.20 6.04 5.86
N LEU A 27 -10.50 6.64 6.82
CA LEU A 27 -9.90 7.96 6.67
C LEU A 27 -8.80 7.94 5.61
N LEU A 28 -7.93 6.94 5.64
CA LEU A 28 -6.89 6.75 4.64
C LEU A 28 -7.49 6.57 3.24
N LEU A 29 -8.51 5.72 3.13
CA LEU A 29 -9.16 5.45 1.84
C LEU A 29 -9.86 6.68 1.26
N LYS A 30 -10.45 7.53 2.10
CA LYS A 30 -11.00 8.83 1.68
C LYS A 30 -9.91 9.78 1.24
N ASP A 31 -8.83 9.86 1.99
CA ASP A 31 -7.71 10.75 1.71
C ASP A 31 -7.08 10.45 0.35
N ILE A 32 -6.77 9.18 0.06
CA ILE A 32 -6.19 8.82 -1.24
C ILE A 32 -7.16 9.06 -2.40
N ALA A 33 -8.45 8.85 -2.20
CA ALA A 33 -9.45 9.15 -3.22
C ALA A 33 -9.46 10.64 -3.55
N GLU A 34 -9.39 11.50 -2.54
CA GLU A 34 -9.35 12.96 -2.72
C GLU A 34 -8.03 13.41 -3.37
N ILE A 35 -6.90 12.88 -2.93
CA ILE A 35 -5.59 13.17 -3.54
C ILE A 35 -5.59 12.76 -5.01
N ALA A 36 -6.10 11.57 -5.32
CA ALA A 36 -6.15 11.07 -6.70
C ALA A 36 -7.01 11.97 -7.60
N ARG A 37 -8.11 12.48 -7.08
CA ARG A 37 -8.98 13.42 -7.79
C ARG A 37 -8.31 14.78 -7.96
N GLN A 38 -7.79 15.34 -6.89
CA GLN A 38 -7.22 16.69 -6.86
C GLN A 38 -5.99 16.82 -7.76
N TYR A 39 -5.12 15.81 -7.78
CA TYR A 39 -3.87 15.83 -8.53
C TYR A 39 -3.91 15.00 -9.81
N SER A 40 -5.06 14.47 -10.18
CA SER A 40 -5.23 13.64 -11.38
C SER A 40 -4.23 12.49 -11.47
N ILE A 41 -3.99 11.79 -10.36
CA ILE A 41 -2.99 10.70 -10.26
C ILE A 41 -3.26 9.60 -11.28
N LYS A 42 -4.52 9.33 -11.60
CA LYS A 42 -4.93 8.28 -12.54
C LYS A 42 -4.78 8.68 -14.01
N ASP A 43 -4.42 9.92 -14.27
CA ASP A 43 -4.10 10.41 -15.63
C ASP A 43 -2.60 10.37 -15.83
N HIS A 44 -2.10 9.24 -16.34
CA HIS A 44 -0.67 9.03 -16.54
C HIS A 44 -0.08 9.87 -17.67
N VAL A 45 -0.89 10.28 -18.63
CA VAL A 45 -0.47 11.19 -19.71
C VAL A 45 -0.21 12.58 -19.16
N LYS A 46 -1.13 13.08 -18.32
CA LYS A 46 -0.99 14.39 -17.67
C LYS A 46 0.13 14.40 -16.63
N ASN A 47 0.28 13.31 -15.89
CA ASN A 47 1.22 13.19 -14.77
C ASN A 47 2.15 11.98 -14.95
N PRO A 48 3.08 12.02 -15.91
CA PRO A 48 3.96 10.90 -16.22
C PRO A 48 4.95 10.57 -15.09
N SER A 49 5.20 11.52 -14.18
CA SER A 49 6.10 11.32 -13.03
C SER A 49 5.50 10.49 -11.91
N TYR A 50 4.18 10.32 -11.87
CA TYR A 50 3.58 9.45 -10.86
C TYR A 50 3.87 7.98 -11.19
N LEU A 51 4.38 7.25 -10.21
CA LEU A 51 4.75 5.84 -10.39
C LEU A 51 3.53 4.97 -10.65
N TYR A 52 3.64 4.14 -11.68
CA TYR A 52 2.68 3.10 -12.02
C TYR A 52 3.31 1.72 -11.89
N HIS A 53 2.50 0.75 -11.54
CA HIS A 53 2.86 -0.66 -11.52
C HIS A 53 1.69 -1.46 -12.11
N ASN A 54 1.97 -2.31 -13.11
CA ASN A 54 0.94 -3.08 -13.81
C ASN A 54 -0.20 -2.23 -14.39
N GLY A 55 0.13 -1.09 -14.95
CA GLY A 55 -0.84 -0.20 -15.55
C GLY A 55 -1.73 0.54 -14.55
N LYS A 56 -1.42 0.49 -13.26
CA LYS A 56 -2.16 1.15 -12.19
C LYS A 56 -1.26 2.08 -11.40
N PRO A 57 -1.79 3.22 -10.91
CA PRO A 57 -1.02 4.10 -10.03
C PRO A 57 -0.64 3.38 -8.73
N LEU A 58 0.60 3.56 -8.30
CA LEU A 58 1.17 2.91 -7.13
C LEU A 58 0.89 3.69 -5.85
N VAL A 59 0.47 3.01 -4.80
CA VAL A 59 0.44 3.52 -3.42
C VAL A 59 1.28 2.61 -2.55
N THR A 60 2.13 3.18 -1.72
CA THR A 60 2.91 2.41 -0.74
C THR A 60 2.29 2.53 0.64
N VAL A 61 2.29 1.43 1.39
CA VAL A 61 1.75 1.34 2.75
C VAL A 61 2.82 0.76 3.66
N TRP A 62 3.38 1.59 4.53
CA TRP A 62 4.40 1.19 5.49
C TRP A 62 3.76 0.79 6.83
N GLY A 63 4.32 -0.23 7.44
CA GLY A 63 3.96 -0.60 8.82
C GLY A 63 3.01 -1.79 8.91
N VAL A 64 3.05 -2.70 7.94
CA VAL A 64 2.17 -3.87 7.91
C VAL A 64 2.84 -5.07 8.58
N GLY A 65 2.21 -5.59 9.63
CA GLY A 65 2.57 -6.87 10.24
C GLY A 65 3.70 -6.83 11.26
N PHE A 66 4.04 -5.66 11.81
CA PHE A 66 5.02 -5.52 12.88
C PHE A 66 4.43 -5.93 14.24
N ASN A 67 5.15 -6.77 14.96
CA ASN A 67 4.79 -7.21 16.32
C ASN A 67 5.46 -6.31 17.38
N ASP A 68 5.02 -5.06 17.44
CA ASP A 68 5.59 -4.02 18.30
C ASP A 68 4.54 -3.24 19.09
N ASN A 69 3.48 -3.93 19.53
CA ASN A 69 2.37 -3.35 20.30
C ASN A 69 1.57 -2.27 19.55
N ARG A 70 1.52 -2.32 18.25
CA ARG A 70 0.66 -1.44 17.45
C ARG A 70 -0.81 -1.72 17.75
N ARG A 71 -1.63 -0.67 17.66
CA ARG A 71 -3.08 -0.77 17.92
C ARG A 71 -3.84 -1.47 16.80
N TYR A 72 -3.28 -1.53 15.62
CA TYR A 72 -3.85 -2.21 14.46
C TYR A 72 -3.04 -3.49 14.14
N GLY A 73 -3.67 -4.40 13.44
CA GLY A 73 -3.05 -5.65 13.01
C GLY A 73 -3.25 -5.91 11.52
N LEU A 74 -3.13 -7.17 11.12
CA LEU A 74 -3.24 -7.57 9.71
C LEU A 74 -4.66 -7.39 9.17
N LYS A 75 -5.70 -7.47 10.01
CA LYS A 75 -7.09 -7.25 9.56
C LYS A 75 -7.34 -5.83 9.08
N GLU A 76 -6.83 -4.86 9.81
CA GLU A 76 -6.91 -3.45 9.41
C GLU A 76 -6.09 -3.18 8.15
N ALA A 77 -4.90 -3.76 8.06
CA ALA A 77 -4.07 -3.67 6.86
C ALA A 77 -4.77 -4.29 5.64
N GLU A 78 -5.43 -5.44 5.80
CA GLU A 78 -6.21 -6.08 4.74
C GLU A 78 -7.31 -5.16 4.20
N ARG A 79 -8.06 -4.50 5.08
CA ARG A 79 -9.10 -3.54 4.67
C ARG A 79 -8.54 -2.38 3.85
N ILE A 80 -7.37 -1.87 4.25
CA ILE A 80 -6.69 -0.79 3.51
C ILE A 80 -6.27 -1.29 2.13
N ILE A 81 -5.63 -2.44 2.04
CA ILE A 81 -5.17 -3.01 0.78
C ILE A 81 -6.33 -3.28 -0.17
N ASP A 82 -7.38 -3.93 0.32
CA ASP A 82 -8.57 -4.22 -0.47
C ASP A 82 -9.25 -2.92 -0.94
N GLY A 83 -9.36 -1.94 -0.08
CA GLY A 83 -9.94 -0.65 -0.41
C GLY A 83 -9.13 0.11 -1.47
N LEU A 84 -7.81 0.09 -1.38
CA LEU A 84 -6.92 0.70 -2.38
C LEU A 84 -7.06 0.00 -3.74
N LYS A 85 -7.11 -1.31 -3.75
CA LYS A 85 -7.28 -2.09 -4.98
C LYS A 85 -8.64 -1.85 -5.62
N LEU A 86 -9.70 -1.75 -4.83
CA LEU A 86 -11.03 -1.41 -5.33
C LEU A 86 -11.06 -0.01 -5.98
N GLN A 87 -10.23 0.91 -5.51
CA GLN A 87 -10.08 2.23 -6.13
C GLN A 87 -9.18 2.23 -7.37
N GLY A 88 -8.61 1.11 -7.75
CA GLY A 88 -7.78 0.95 -8.94
C GLY A 88 -6.29 1.20 -8.73
N PHE A 89 -5.79 1.16 -7.50
CA PHE A 89 -4.38 1.28 -7.20
C PHE A 89 -3.66 -0.06 -7.19
N SER A 90 -2.38 -0.03 -7.52
CA SER A 90 -1.41 -1.07 -7.17
C SER A 90 -0.82 -0.75 -5.80
N VAL A 91 -0.52 -1.74 -4.99
CA VAL A 91 -0.08 -1.53 -3.60
C VAL A 91 1.28 -2.19 -3.35
N MET A 92 2.20 -1.43 -2.76
CA MET A 92 3.48 -1.94 -2.27
C MET A 92 3.52 -1.83 -0.74
N LEU A 93 3.90 -2.91 -0.07
CA LEU A 93 3.93 -2.98 1.39
C LEU A 93 5.32 -2.78 1.97
N GLY A 94 5.40 -1.99 3.05
CA GLY A 94 6.51 -2.02 3.99
C GLY A 94 6.19 -2.96 5.15
N ALA A 95 6.86 -4.10 5.17
CA ALA A 95 6.65 -5.18 6.15
C ALA A 95 7.99 -5.60 6.78
N PRO A 96 7.98 -6.32 7.92
CA PRO A 96 9.20 -6.84 8.53
C PRO A 96 10.00 -7.69 7.55
N THR A 97 11.32 -7.56 7.56
CA THR A 97 12.21 -8.26 6.62
C THR A 97 12.07 -9.78 6.63
N GLN A 98 11.70 -10.35 7.77
CA GLN A 98 11.54 -11.79 7.95
C GLN A 98 10.07 -12.25 8.00
N TRP A 99 9.16 -11.49 7.39
CA TRP A 99 7.75 -11.83 7.38
C TRP A 99 7.44 -13.22 6.79
N ARG A 100 8.22 -13.65 5.81
CA ARG A 100 8.04 -14.98 5.19
C ARG A 100 8.36 -16.13 6.13
N GLU A 101 9.30 -15.91 7.03
CA GLU A 101 9.72 -16.90 8.04
C GLU A 101 8.93 -16.75 9.35
N LEU A 102 8.13 -15.69 9.49
CA LEU A 102 7.36 -15.34 10.68
C LEU A 102 8.24 -15.27 11.93
N LYS A 103 9.40 -14.61 11.80
CA LYS A 103 10.38 -14.46 12.87
C LYS A 103 10.53 -13.01 13.31
N ARG A 104 11.19 -12.83 14.46
CA ARG A 104 11.52 -11.54 15.07
C ARG A 104 10.30 -10.65 15.27
N ASP A 105 10.29 -9.49 14.64
CA ASP A 105 9.30 -8.43 14.75
C ASP A 105 8.04 -8.66 13.88
N THR A 106 7.87 -9.86 13.38
CA THR A 106 6.72 -10.22 12.54
C THR A 106 5.58 -10.80 13.36
N ILE A 107 4.34 -10.39 13.08
CA ILE A 107 3.14 -11.02 13.66
C ILE A 107 3.04 -12.46 13.14
N VAL A 108 3.02 -13.43 14.05
CA VAL A 108 2.98 -14.86 13.68
C VAL A 108 1.60 -15.48 13.74
N GLU A 109 0.68 -14.89 14.51
CA GLU A 109 -0.66 -15.42 14.79
C GLU A 109 -1.56 -15.51 13.56
N PHE A 110 -1.26 -14.72 12.55
CA PHE A 110 -2.10 -14.57 11.36
C PHE A 110 -1.39 -15.07 10.09
N LYS A 111 -0.71 -16.20 10.17
CA LYS A 111 0.06 -16.76 9.04
C LYS A 111 -0.76 -16.84 7.75
N GLY A 112 -1.99 -17.36 7.81
CA GLY A 112 -2.87 -17.46 6.64
C GLY A 112 -3.23 -16.09 6.07
N GLN A 113 -3.43 -15.09 6.92
CA GLN A 113 -3.70 -13.71 6.50
C GLN A 113 -2.49 -13.05 5.84
N TRP A 114 -1.26 -13.33 6.32
CA TRP A 114 -0.05 -12.88 5.66
C TRP A 114 0.01 -13.31 4.20
N TYR A 115 -0.25 -14.58 3.92
CA TYR A 115 -0.26 -15.07 2.55
C TYR A 115 -1.37 -14.44 1.71
N ALA A 116 -2.56 -14.26 2.28
CA ALA A 116 -3.65 -13.58 1.60
C ALA A 116 -3.28 -12.13 1.23
N LEU A 117 -2.69 -11.38 2.16
CA LEU A 117 -2.21 -10.02 1.92
C LEU A 117 -1.11 -9.98 0.85
N PHE A 118 -0.16 -10.90 0.91
CA PHE A 118 0.91 -11.00 -0.07
C PHE A 118 0.34 -11.21 -1.48
N PHE A 119 -0.52 -12.21 -1.66
CA PHE A 119 -1.14 -12.47 -2.96
C PHE A 119 -2.03 -11.32 -3.42
N ALA A 120 -2.74 -10.68 -2.51
CA ALA A 120 -3.55 -9.51 -2.83
C ALA A 120 -2.71 -8.34 -3.34
N CYS A 121 -1.54 -8.09 -2.75
CA CYS A 121 -0.65 -7.00 -3.16
C CYS A 121 0.10 -7.31 -4.44
N VAL A 122 0.58 -8.52 -4.57
CA VAL A 122 1.50 -8.92 -5.65
C VAL A 122 0.76 -9.30 -6.93
N GLU A 123 -0.51 -9.02 -7.06
CA GLU A 123 -1.29 -9.29 -8.28
C GLU A 123 -0.56 -10.16 -9.30
N THR A 124 -0.44 -11.46 -9.03
CA THR A 124 -0.10 -12.50 -10.01
C THR A 124 1.16 -12.31 -10.87
N GLN A 125 2.05 -11.38 -10.57
CA GLN A 125 3.20 -11.13 -11.46
C GLN A 125 4.49 -11.80 -11.05
N PHE A 126 4.50 -12.54 -9.99
CA PHE A 126 5.57 -13.49 -9.78
C PHE A 126 5.18 -14.88 -10.30
N THR A 127 4.77 -14.93 -11.54
CA THR A 127 5.00 -16.13 -12.32
C THR A 127 6.47 -16.13 -12.71
N TYR A 128 7.31 -16.45 -11.76
CA TYR A 128 8.56 -17.08 -12.08
C TYR A 128 8.18 -18.49 -12.54
N GLY A 129 7.90 -18.57 -13.82
CA GLY A 129 7.92 -19.87 -14.47
C GLY A 129 9.32 -20.42 -14.45
#